data_91f366ac24ea3273b3cf55608b13df14
#
_entry.id   91f366ac24ea3273b3cf55608b13df14
#
_cell.length_a   1.000
_cell.length_b   1.000
_cell.length_c   1.000
_cell.angle_alpha   90.00
_cell.angle_beta   90.00
_cell.angle_gamma   90.00
#
_symmetry.space_group_name_H-M   'P 1'
#
loop_
_entity.id
_entity.type
_entity.pdbx_description
1 polymer ?
#
loop_
_entity_poly.entity_id
_entity_poly.type
_entity_poly.pdbx_seq_one_letter_code
_entity_poly.pdbx_strand_id
1 'polypeptide(L)'
;MTTAEAIHSLGQVSLKEWRELHASGHGHLDNQGVQIQDTVVPYDPWPRVIKGTDWDRLCAGISQRHRAINCFVADVYSRQLIIKDGVISRLEIEESPLWQKDLQGLFPPDHCWCLINGLDLIGGSRQGWRVLEDNLRRVGGHGYAVRIRQASLAAGLPETCGHSPRPVQQGLQLLRNALHRLCPHQDDPLIVLLTPSAISTEISEHRFLAAAMGLSMACPEDLHCDQNRVFLFQNGQRMPVDVIYRRNEDRINTEPDGSSAWLGVPGLKRVAAAGNVQIANLPGAGIGSDKALYRHVSAMIRYYLGETPLIEQVPTLSCRDPKKLEHVLQHLSQMVVKPVDGAGGLDMLHGPTASADVLRGMAASLQAQPERFVAQPAQLLHTLPTLVKDRLEPCAVDLRPVSLLGDTPQVLPGALTRVAPPGSSIVNLNRGGTLKDTWILDHVA
;
A
#
# COMPACT_ATOMS: atom_id res chain seq x y z
N MET A 1 -27.02 9.03 -13.59
CA MET A 1 -26.25 8.34 -14.65
C MET A 1 -25.64 7.07 -14.09
N THR A 2 -25.76 5.94 -14.76
CA THR A 2 -25.27 4.65 -14.29
C THR A 2 -23.79 4.45 -14.63
N THR A 3 -23.10 3.54 -13.93
CA THR A 3 -21.72 3.14 -14.30
C THR A 3 -21.64 2.64 -15.76
N ALA A 4 -22.72 2.02 -16.26
CA ALA A 4 -22.80 1.56 -17.64
C ALA A 4 -22.87 2.73 -18.63
N GLU A 5 -23.62 3.78 -18.31
CA GLU A 5 -23.68 5.01 -19.12
C GLU A 5 -22.33 5.74 -19.12
N ALA A 6 -21.63 5.78 -17.98
CA ALA A 6 -20.27 6.32 -17.91
C ALA A 6 -19.31 5.58 -18.84
N ILE A 7 -19.30 4.24 -18.78
CA ILE A 7 -18.45 3.42 -19.64
C ILE A 7 -18.85 3.59 -21.13
N HIS A 8 -20.14 3.73 -21.39
CA HIS A 8 -20.62 3.99 -22.75
C HIS A 8 -20.14 5.36 -23.27
N SER A 9 -20.26 6.42 -22.45
CA SER A 9 -19.76 7.77 -22.82
C SER A 9 -18.25 7.77 -23.12
N LEU A 10 -17.46 7.09 -22.28
CA LEU A 10 -16.03 6.92 -22.53
C LEU A 10 -15.75 6.21 -23.86
N GLY A 11 -16.58 5.23 -24.23
CA GLY A 11 -16.49 4.51 -25.50
C GLY A 11 -16.84 5.34 -26.74
N GLN A 12 -17.47 6.51 -26.58
CA GLN A 12 -17.76 7.45 -27.68
C GLN A 12 -16.62 8.42 -27.96
N VAL A 13 -15.65 8.58 -27.05
CA VAL A 13 -14.49 9.42 -27.24
C VAL A 13 -13.60 8.85 -28.36
N SER A 14 -13.28 9.65 -29.36
CA SER A 14 -12.45 9.21 -30.49
C SER A 14 -11.00 8.95 -30.07
N LEU A 15 -10.29 8.13 -30.84
CA LEU A 15 -8.89 7.87 -30.59
C LEU A 15 -8.01 9.13 -30.66
N LYS A 16 -8.38 10.09 -31.52
CA LYS A 16 -7.72 11.39 -31.58
C LYS A 16 -7.88 12.17 -30.29
N GLU A 17 -9.09 12.26 -29.77
CA GLU A 17 -9.38 12.92 -28.48
C GLU A 17 -8.65 12.21 -27.33
N TRP A 18 -8.61 10.87 -27.30
CA TRP A 18 -7.83 10.13 -26.28
C TRP A 18 -6.35 10.50 -26.28
N ARG A 19 -5.74 10.70 -27.45
CA ARG A 19 -4.36 11.17 -27.57
C ARG A 19 -4.18 12.59 -27.06
N GLU A 20 -5.11 13.48 -27.38
CA GLU A 20 -5.10 14.87 -26.92
C GLU A 20 -5.23 14.94 -25.38
N LEU A 21 -6.15 14.17 -24.80
CA LEU A 21 -6.31 14.04 -23.35
C LEU A 21 -5.06 13.46 -22.69
N HIS A 22 -4.44 12.45 -23.29
CA HIS A 22 -3.17 11.89 -22.81
C HIS A 22 -2.06 12.93 -22.82
N ALA A 23 -1.86 13.62 -23.93
CA ALA A 23 -0.81 14.63 -24.06
C ALA A 23 -0.99 15.78 -23.06
N SER A 24 -2.24 16.25 -22.90
CA SER A 24 -2.58 17.31 -21.95
C SER A 24 -2.32 16.89 -20.51
N GLY A 25 -2.83 15.71 -20.08
CA GLY A 25 -2.64 15.20 -18.73
C GLY A 25 -1.18 14.89 -18.41
N HIS A 26 -0.44 14.30 -19.36
CA HIS A 26 0.99 14.03 -19.20
C HIS A 26 1.79 15.33 -19.09
N GLY A 27 1.49 16.33 -19.96
CA GLY A 27 2.12 17.66 -19.88
C GLY A 27 1.84 18.35 -18.53
N HIS A 28 0.64 18.18 -17.95
CA HIS A 28 0.34 18.70 -16.62
C HIS A 28 1.23 18.03 -15.55
N LEU A 29 1.41 16.70 -15.58
CA LEU A 29 2.27 15.98 -14.64
C LEU A 29 3.73 16.39 -14.76
N ASP A 30 4.23 16.56 -15.99
CA ASP A 30 5.60 17.02 -16.27
C ASP A 30 5.84 18.44 -15.71
N ASN A 31 4.97 19.38 -16.04
CA ASN A 31 5.03 20.76 -15.55
C ASN A 31 4.97 20.86 -14.02
N GLN A 32 4.33 19.92 -13.38
CA GLN A 32 4.24 19.84 -11.92
C GLN A 32 5.37 19.01 -11.28
N GLY A 33 6.33 18.50 -12.05
CA GLY A 33 7.43 17.67 -11.57
C GLY A 33 6.99 16.38 -10.89
N VAL A 34 5.90 15.78 -11.36
CA VAL A 34 5.39 14.52 -10.78
C VAL A 34 6.19 13.35 -11.33
N GLN A 35 7.12 12.85 -10.55
CA GLN A 35 8.09 11.84 -10.97
C GLN A 35 8.05 10.58 -10.12
N ILE A 36 8.49 9.49 -10.72
CA ILE A 36 8.86 8.25 -10.07
C ILE A 36 10.15 7.74 -10.74
N GLN A 37 11.19 7.42 -9.97
CA GLN A 37 12.49 7.01 -10.50
C GLN A 37 13.04 7.99 -11.57
N ASP A 38 13.00 9.29 -11.27
CA ASP A 38 13.49 10.39 -12.13
C ASP A 38 12.80 10.51 -13.52
N THR A 39 11.69 9.81 -13.71
CA THR A 39 10.85 9.94 -14.92
C THR A 39 9.47 10.49 -14.57
N VAL A 40 8.87 11.23 -15.51
CA VAL A 40 7.48 11.67 -15.33
C VAL A 40 6.59 10.45 -15.14
N VAL A 41 5.70 10.52 -14.15
CA VAL A 41 4.76 9.42 -13.86
C VAL A 41 3.96 9.08 -15.12
N PRO A 42 3.98 7.82 -15.55
CA PRO A 42 3.23 7.40 -16.72
C PRO A 42 1.73 7.50 -16.45
N TYR A 43 1.01 8.13 -17.35
CA TYR A 43 -0.42 8.43 -17.25
C TYR A 43 -1.19 7.85 -18.42
N ASP A 44 -2.34 7.27 -18.15
CA ASP A 44 -3.31 6.87 -19.16
C ASP A 44 -4.65 7.56 -18.89
N PRO A 45 -5.28 8.21 -19.88
CA PRO A 45 -6.48 9.01 -19.69
C PRO A 45 -7.74 8.19 -19.47
N TRP A 46 -7.79 6.91 -19.90
CA TRP A 46 -8.97 6.09 -19.68
C TRP A 46 -9.13 5.72 -18.20
N PRO A 47 -10.16 6.23 -17.49
CA PRO A 47 -10.31 6.00 -16.05
C PRO A 47 -10.83 4.60 -15.72
N ARG A 48 -10.54 4.14 -14.52
CA ARG A 48 -11.26 3.01 -13.91
C ARG A 48 -12.53 3.53 -13.27
N VAL A 49 -13.68 3.06 -13.73
CA VAL A 49 -15.00 3.45 -13.17
C VAL A 49 -15.49 2.41 -12.18
N ILE A 50 -15.84 2.86 -10.97
CA ILE A 50 -16.39 2.03 -9.89
C ILE A 50 -17.70 2.68 -9.42
N LYS A 51 -18.77 1.88 -9.28
CA LYS A 51 -20.05 2.34 -8.75
C LYS A 51 -19.90 2.68 -7.26
N GLY A 52 -20.46 3.80 -6.80
CA GLY A 52 -20.39 4.26 -5.42
C GLY A 52 -20.80 3.18 -4.41
N THR A 53 -21.92 2.49 -4.65
CA THR A 53 -22.39 1.40 -3.77
C THR A 53 -21.44 0.20 -3.70
N ASP A 54 -20.72 -0.11 -4.80
CA ASP A 54 -19.73 -1.19 -4.81
C ASP A 54 -18.46 -0.75 -4.07
N TRP A 55 -18.09 0.53 -4.23
CA TRP A 55 -17.01 1.13 -3.46
C TRP A 55 -17.29 1.11 -1.96
N ASP A 56 -18.50 1.48 -1.54
CA ASP A 56 -18.87 1.51 -0.13
C ASP A 56 -18.83 0.11 0.52
N ARG A 57 -19.28 -0.92 -0.22
CA ARG A 57 -19.14 -2.32 0.22
C ARG A 57 -17.66 -2.74 0.33
N LEU A 58 -16.85 -2.33 -0.65
CA LEU A 58 -15.42 -2.59 -0.64
C LEU A 58 -14.76 -1.91 0.56
N CYS A 59 -15.10 -0.66 0.85
CA CYS A 59 -14.61 0.09 2.00
C CYS A 59 -14.93 -0.59 3.35
N ALA A 60 -16.15 -1.13 3.49
CA ALA A 60 -16.52 -1.89 4.69
C ALA A 60 -15.59 -3.09 4.93
N GLY A 61 -15.33 -3.88 3.88
CA GLY A 61 -14.45 -5.03 3.98
C GLY A 61 -12.97 -4.67 4.16
N ILE A 62 -12.50 -3.59 3.54
CA ILE A 62 -11.14 -3.05 3.76
C ILE A 62 -10.97 -2.62 5.22
N SER A 63 -11.94 -1.88 5.76
CA SER A 63 -11.93 -1.41 7.15
C SER A 63 -11.95 -2.58 8.14
N GLN A 64 -12.78 -3.60 7.90
CA GLN A 64 -12.80 -4.83 8.69
C GLN A 64 -11.43 -5.50 8.72
N ARG A 65 -10.83 -5.68 7.55
CA ARG A 65 -9.53 -6.32 7.40
C ARG A 65 -8.42 -5.54 8.13
N HIS A 66 -8.39 -4.22 7.99
CA HIS A 66 -7.42 -3.35 8.64
C HIS A 66 -7.50 -3.43 10.17
N ARG A 67 -8.72 -3.39 10.74
CA ARG A 67 -8.95 -3.57 12.18
C ARG A 67 -8.38 -4.90 12.67
N ALA A 68 -8.68 -6.00 11.99
CA ALA A 68 -8.20 -7.32 12.37
C ALA A 68 -6.68 -7.44 12.32
N ILE A 69 -6.04 -6.85 11.31
CA ILE A 69 -4.57 -6.85 11.19
C ILE A 69 -3.94 -6.01 12.31
N ASN A 70 -4.50 -4.85 12.65
CA ASN A 70 -3.98 -4.07 13.78
C ASN A 70 -4.12 -4.83 15.11
N CYS A 71 -5.26 -5.47 15.37
CA CYS A 71 -5.44 -6.32 16.53
C CYS A 71 -4.40 -7.46 16.58
N PHE A 72 -4.14 -8.10 15.44
CA PHE A 72 -3.12 -9.13 15.32
C PHE A 72 -1.72 -8.59 15.66
N VAL A 73 -1.30 -7.48 15.09
CA VAL A 73 0.02 -6.89 15.36
C VAL A 73 0.13 -6.50 16.84
N ALA A 74 -0.88 -5.86 17.40
CA ALA A 74 -0.92 -5.50 18.82
C ALA A 74 -0.84 -6.73 19.74
N ASP A 75 -1.57 -7.80 19.40
CA ASP A 75 -1.60 -9.05 20.21
C ASP A 75 -0.27 -9.80 20.17
N VAL A 76 0.34 -9.96 19.00
CA VAL A 76 1.61 -10.72 18.90
C VAL A 76 2.77 -10.01 19.60
N TYR A 77 2.74 -8.68 19.68
CA TYR A 77 3.73 -7.91 20.46
C TYR A 77 3.35 -7.70 21.93
N SER A 78 2.18 -8.16 22.38
CA SER A 78 1.74 -8.02 23.77
C SER A 78 1.32 -9.36 24.41
N ARG A 79 0.04 -9.68 24.36
CA ARG A 79 -0.58 -10.83 25.07
C ARG A 79 -0.37 -12.17 24.38
N GLN A 80 -0.15 -12.19 23.07
CA GLN A 80 0.02 -13.39 22.23
C GLN A 80 -1.15 -14.38 22.33
N LEU A 81 -2.38 -13.88 22.43
CA LEU A 81 -3.57 -14.71 22.62
C LEU A 81 -3.83 -15.61 21.41
N ILE A 82 -3.71 -15.08 20.19
CA ILE A 82 -3.93 -15.85 18.96
C ILE A 82 -2.96 -17.04 18.84
N ILE A 83 -1.76 -16.91 19.40
CA ILE A 83 -0.76 -17.99 19.49
C ILE A 83 -1.15 -18.98 20.58
N LYS A 84 -1.52 -18.51 21.78
CA LYS A 84 -1.90 -19.36 22.91
C LYS A 84 -3.14 -20.21 22.60
N ASP A 85 -4.07 -19.64 21.84
CA ASP A 85 -5.31 -20.32 21.42
C ASP A 85 -5.11 -21.20 20.17
N GLY A 86 -3.87 -21.29 19.66
CA GLY A 86 -3.49 -22.19 18.56
C GLY A 86 -4.05 -21.82 17.19
N VAL A 87 -4.51 -20.58 17.00
CA VAL A 87 -5.02 -20.11 15.69
C VAL A 87 -3.88 -19.89 14.71
N ILE A 88 -2.75 -19.34 15.18
CA ILE A 88 -1.51 -19.19 14.41
C ILE A 88 -0.38 -19.82 15.25
N SER A 89 0.50 -20.59 14.62
CA SER A 89 1.59 -21.21 15.35
C SER A 89 2.65 -20.19 15.76
N ARG A 90 3.25 -20.40 16.94
CA ARG A 90 4.38 -19.59 17.41
C ARG A 90 5.53 -19.59 16.43
N LEU A 91 5.83 -20.75 15.85
CA LEU A 91 6.91 -20.91 14.88
C LEU A 91 6.73 -20.00 13.66
N GLU A 92 5.49 -19.88 13.14
CA GLU A 92 5.22 -19.02 12.00
C GLU A 92 5.47 -17.51 12.28
N ILE A 93 5.25 -17.09 13.53
CA ILE A 93 5.53 -15.72 13.96
C ILE A 93 7.04 -15.51 14.12
N GLU A 94 7.71 -16.40 14.86
CA GLU A 94 9.13 -16.25 15.22
C GLU A 94 10.08 -16.41 14.02
N GLU A 95 9.66 -17.13 12.99
CA GLU A 95 10.43 -17.32 11.76
C GLU A 95 10.08 -16.32 10.67
N SER A 96 9.11 -15.42 10.91
CA SER A 96 8.87 -14.30 10.01
C SER A 96 10.08 -13.36 10.03
N PRO A 97 10.68 -13.03 8.87
CA PRO A 97 11.78 -12.07 8.80
C PRO A 97 11.34 -10.65 9.22
N LEU A 98 10.03 -10.43 9.33
CA LEU A 98 9.45 -9.15 9.75
C LEU A 98 9.11 -9.13 11.24
N TRP A 99 9.32 -10.25 11.97
CA TRP A 99 9.19 -10.32 13.41
C TRP A 99 10.35 -9.61 14.11
N GLN A 100 10.04 -8.72 15.05
CA GLN A 100 11.02 -7.99 15.84
C GLN A 100 10.83 -8.34 17.33
N LYS A 101 11.52 -9.36 17.81
CA LYS A 101 11.37 -9.88 19.17
C LYS A 101 11.55 -8.83 20.28
N ASP A 102 12.42 -7.85 20.04
CA ASP A 102 12.72 -6.77 20.98
C ASP A 102 11.62 -5.71 21.12
N LEU A 103 10.50 -5.88 20.41
CA LEU A 103 9.29 -5.04 20.54
C LEU A 103 8.26 -5.65 21.47
N GLN A 104 8.42 -6.91 21.87
CA GLN A 104 7.49 -7.60 22.71
C GLN A 104 7.37 -6.93 24.08
N GLY A 105 6.14 -6.55 24.45
CA GLY A 105 5.84 -5.86 25.69
C GLY A 105 6.24 -4.38 25.74
N LEU A 106 6.70 -3.81 24.63
CA LEU A 106 7.17 -2.41 24.58
C LEU A 106 6.01 -1.40 24.59
N PHE A 107 4.86 -1.75 24.04
CA PHE A 107 3.68 -0.89 23.96
C PHE A 107 2.45 -1.55 24.60
N PRO A 108 1.45 -0.76 25.03
CA PRO A 108 0.17 -1.28 25.53
C PRO A 108 -0.53 -2.20 24.51
N PRO A 109 -1.36 -3.16 24.99
CA PRO A 109 -2.07 -4.10 24.10
C PRO A 109 -3.06 -3.48 23.13
N ASP A 110 -3.53 -2.28 23.40
CA ASP A 110 -4.49 -1.48 22.60
C ASP A 110 -3.82 -0.42 21.74
N HIS A 111 -2.48 -0.40 21.69
CA HIS A 111 -1.74 0.58 20.91
C HIS A 111 -2.03 0.45 19.41
N CYS A 112 -2.11 1.59 18.73
CA CYS A 112 -2.29 1.65 17.29
C CYS A 112 -0.95 1.41 16.57
N TRP A 113 -0.72 0.18 16.11
CA TRP A 113 0.49 -0.18 15.37
C TRP A 113 0.41 0.20 13.90
N CYS A 114 -0.80 0.06 13.33
CA CYS A 114 -1.04 0.16 11.90
C CYS A 114 -2.08 1.26 11.64
N LEU A 115 -1.69 2.53 11.71
CA LEU A 115 -2.63 3.63 11.41
C LEU A 115 -3.07 3.61 9.95
N ILE A 116 -2.17 3.22 9.03
CA ILE A 116 -2.35 3.30 7.58
C ILE A 116 -2.13 1.92 6.97
N ASN A 117 -3.07 1.44 6.15
CA ASN A 117 -2.90 0.23 5.36
C ASN A 117 -3.17 0.52 3.87
N GLY A 118 -2.24 0.14 3.01
CA GLY A 118 -2.39 0.14 1.56
C GLY A 118 -2.60 -1.27 1.07
N LEU A 119 -3.78 -1.56 0.53
CA LEU A 119 -4.07 -2.90 0.00
C LEU A 119 -3.82 -2.94 -1.50
N ASP A 120 -3.37 -4.08 -1.99
CA ASP A 120 -3.41 -4.37 -3.42
C ASP A 120 -4.59 -5.31 -3.69
N LEU A 121 -5.52 -4.84 -4.54
CA LEU A 121 -6.76 -5.53 -4.87
C LEU A 121 -6.80 -5.89 -6.35
N ILE A 122 -7.27 -7.09 -6.64
CA ILE A 122 -7.55 -7.56 -8.00
C ILE A 122 -9.04 -7.83 -8.18
N GLY A 123 -9.49 -7.87 -9.43
CA GLY A 123 -10.90 -8.09 -9.75
C GLY A 123 -11.66 -6.80 -10.05
N GLY A 124 -12.94 -6.81 -9.78
CA GLY A 124 -13.86 -5.69 -10.03
C GLY A 124 -15.29 -6.07 -9.70
N SER A 125 -16.24 -5.13 -9.88
CA SER A 125 -17.66 -5.30 -9.47
C SER A 125 -18.33 -6.54 -10.06
N ARG A 126 -17.92 -7.02 -11.24
CA ARG A 126 -18.51 -8.22 -11.87
C ARG A 126 -17.87 -9.53 -11.44
N GLN A 127 -16.55 -9.52 -11.11
CA GLN A 127 -15.76 -10.72 -10.81
C GLN A 127 -15.55 -10.91 -9.30
N GLY A 128 -16.04 -9.97 -8.48
CA GLY A 128 -15.69 -9.85 -7.07
C GLY A 128 -14.29 -9.25 -6.87
N TRP A 129 -14.07 -8.69 -5.69
CA TRP A 129 -12.80 -8.14 -5.29
C TRP A 129 -12.04 -9.16 -4.44
N ARG A 130 -10.73 -9.29 -4.68
CA ARG A 130 -9.85 -10.10 -3.84
C ARG A 130 -8.62 -9.30 -3.44
N VAL A 131 -8.25 -9.44 -2.18
CA VAL A 131 -6.99 -8.87 -1.68
C VAL A 131 -5.84 -9.72 -2.20
N LEU A 132 -4.81 -9.08 -2.71
CA LEU A 132 -3.57 -9.72 -3.17
C LEU A 132 -2.47 -9.62 -2.11
N GLU A 133 -2.37 -8.47 -1.43
CA GLU A 133 -1.47 -8.22 -0.31
C GLU A 133 -1.90 -6.99 0.51
N ASP A 134 -1.40 -6.91 1.75
CA ASP A 134 -1.51 -5.76 2.63
C ASP A 134 -0.13 -5.10 2.76
N ASN A 135 -0.08 -3.77 2.71
CA ASN A 135 1.15 -2.99 2.83
C ASN A 135 1.07 -2.08 4.06
N LEU A 136 1.89 -2.36 5.09
CA LEU A 136 1.86 -1.66 6.38
C LEU A 136 3.18 -0.97 6.74
N ARG A 137 4.28 -1.24 6.02
CA ARG A 137 5.57 -0.62 6.34
C ARG A 137 5.67 0.80 5.79
N ARG A 138 5.58 0.95 4.47
CA ARG A 138 5.66 2.22 3.74
C ARG A 138 4.47 2.32 2.77
N VAL A 139 3.37 2.84 3.28
CA VAL A 139 2.15 2.94 2.48
C VAL A 139 2.26 4.14 1.54
N GLY A 140 2.28 3.90 0.24
CA GLY A 140 2.35 4.93 -0.80
C GLY A 140 1.26 4.76 -1.86
N GLY A 141 1.19 5.76 -2.75
CA GLY A 141 0.29 5.75 -3.89
C GLY A 141 -0.90 6.71 -3.79
N HIS A 142 -1.28 7.15 -2.57
CA HIS A 142 -2.40 8.11 -2.45
C HIS A 142 -2.04 9.48 -3.04
N GLY A 143 -0.82 9.94 -2.85
CA GLY A 143 -0.32 11.17 -3.47
C GLY A 143 -0.38 11.09 -4.99
N TYR A 144 0.03 9.98 -5.56
CA TYR A 144 -0.10 9.74 -7.00
C TYR A 144 -1.56 9.68 -7.45
N ALA A 145 -2.47 9.05 -6.70
CA ALA A 145 -3.90 9.03 -7.05
C ALA A 145 -4.49 10.45 -7.15
N VAL A 146 -4.12 11.35 -6.22
CA VAL A 146 -4.53 12.76 -6.27
C VAL A 146 -3.93 13.47 -7.47
N ARG A 147 -2.63 13.26 -7.76
CA ARG A 147 -1.95 13.90 -8.90
C ARG A 147 -2.50 13.42 -10.25
N ILE A 148 -2.82 12.14 -10.38
CA ILE A 148 -3.47 11.58 -11.57
C ILE A 148 -4.86 12.18 -11.76
N ARG A 149 -5.66 12.36 -10.68
CA ARG A 149 -6.93 13.09 -10.75
C ARG A 149 -6.74 14.54 -11.22
N GLN A 150 -5.72 15.24 -10.73
CA GLN A 150 -5.40 16.60 -11.18
C GLN A 150 -5.05 16.65 -12.66
N ALA A 151 -4.29 15.67 -13.16
CA ALA A 151 -3.99 15.53 -14.58
C ALA A 151 -5.25 15.29 -15.43
N SER A 152 -6.15 14.40 -14.97
CA SER A 152 -7.44 14.14 -15.63
C SER A 152 -8.31 15.39 -15.69
N LEU A 153 -8.40 16.15 -14.59
CA LEU A 153 -9.14 17.41 -14.54
C LEU A 153 -8.51 18.48 -15.45
N ALA A 154 -7.18 18.64 -15.43
CA ALA A 154 -6.46 19.59 -16.29
C ALA A 154 -6.61 19.27 -17.77
N ALA A 155 -6.76 17.98 -18.12
CA ALA A 155 -7.10 17.54 -19.47
C ALA A 155 -8.58 17.76 -19.83
N GLY A 156 -9.45 18.10 -18.87
CA GLY A 156 -10.91 18.27 -19.09
C GLY A 156 -11.67 16.95 -19.18
N LEU A 157 -11.08 15.83 -18.78
CA LEU A 157 -11.67 14.50 -18.99
C LEU A 157 -13.05 14.29 -18.31
N PRO A 158 -13.27 14.62 -17.02
CA PRO A 158 -14.58 14.47 -16.39
C PRO A 158 -15.67 15.32 -17.07
N GLU A 159 -15.35 16.56 -17.47
CA GLU A 159 -16.26 17.48 -18.14
C GLU A 159 -16.62 16.96 -19.55
N THR A 160 -15.62 16.47 -20.30
CA THR A 160 -15.81 15.86 -21.61
C THR A 160 -16.80 14.68 -21.56
N CYS A 161 -16.77 13.90 -20.48
CA CYS A 161 -17.62 12.73 -20.30
C CYS A 161 -18.90 13.02 -19.48
N GLY A 162 -19.10 14.25 -18.99
CA GLY A 162 -20.28 14.63 -18.21
C GLY A 162 -20.37 13.95 -16.82
N HIS A 163 -19.22 13.61 -16.21
CA HIS A 163 -19.17 12.90 -14.92
C HIS A 163 -18.56 13.72 -13.79
N SER A 164 -19.00 13.45 -12.55
CA SER A 164 -18.45 14.04 -11.33
C SER A 164 -18.04 12.95 -10.36
N PRO A 165 -16.81 12.46 -10.45
CA PRO A 165 -16.30 11.44 -9.52
C PRO A 165 -16.11 11.99 -8.10
N ARG A 166 -16.25 11.12 -7.06
CA ARG A 166 -15.94 11.51 -5.67
C ARG A 166 -14.57 12.16 -5.58
N PRO A 167 -14.42 13.22 -4.75
CA PRO A 167 -13.21 14.04 -4.69
C PRO A 167 -12.06 13.33 -3.94
N VAL A 168 -11.14 12.72 -4.67
CA VAL A 168 -9.99 11.96 -4.11
C VAL A 168 -9.08 12.81 -3.22
N GLN A 169 -9.00 14.13 -3.47
CA GLN A 169 -8.19 15.08 -2.70
C GLN A 169 -8.65 15.22 -1.23
N GLN A 170 -9.91 14.92 -0.90
CA GLN A 170 -10.38 14.87 0.48
C GLN A 170 -9.60 13.85 1.33
N GLY A 171 -9.00 12.84 0.69
CA GLY A 171 -8.15 11.87 1.35
C GLY A 171 -6.93 12.48 2.04
N LEU A 172 -6.39 13.59 1.52
CA LEU A 172 -5.27 14.30 2.15
C LEU A 172 -5.66 14.87 3.52
N GLN A 173 -6.85 15.47 3.63
CA GLN A 173 -7.35 15.98 4.89
C GLN A 173 -7.68 14.85 5.88
N LEU A 174 -8.24 13.74 5.38
CA LEU A 174 -8.53 12.57 6.23
C LEU A 174 -7.23 11.97 6.78
N LEU A 175 -6.19 11.87 5.97
CA LEU A 175 -4.87 11.39 6.39
C LEU A 175 -4.23 12.32 7.43
N ARG A 176 -4.23 13.64 7.16
CA ARG A 176 -3.75 14.65 8.14
C ARG A 176 -4.49 14.53 9.46
N ASN A 177 -5.82 14.44 9.43
CA ASN A 177 -6.65 14.30 10.63
C ASN A 177 -6.35 13.00 11.40
N ALA A 178 -6.08 11.89 10.67
CA ALA A 178 -5.71 10.64 11.31
C ALA A 178 -4.35 10.73 12.02
N LEU A 179 -3.37 11.40 11.42
CA LEU A 179 -2.06 11.66 12.03
C LEU A 179 -2.20 12.56 13.26
N HIS A 180 -3.00 13.63 13.16
CA HIS A 180 -3.25 14.56 14.26
C HIS A 180 -3.89 13.85 15.47
N ARG A 181 -4.84 12.95 15.25
CA ARG A 181 -5.50 12.17 16.33
C ARG A 181 -4.57 11.24 17.11
N LEU A 182 -3.34 10.99 16.66
CA LEU A 182 -2.35 10.26 17.46
C LEU A 182 -1.89 11.06 18.70
N CYS A 183 -2.06 12.39 18.69
CA CYS A 183 -1.75 13.28 19.80
C CYS A 183 -2.99 14.08 20.24
N PRO A 184 -4.01 13.43 20.83
CA PRO A 184 -5.30 14.06 21.11
C PRO A 184 -5.24 15.20 22.17
N HIS A 185 -4.14 15.29 22.91
CA HIS A 185 -3.94 16.31 23.95
C HIS A 185 -3.21 17.56 23.44
N GLN A 186 -2.92 17.63 22.14
CA GLN A 186 -2.27 18.78 21.51
C GLN A 186 -3.18 19.36 20.42
N ASP A 187 -3.42 20.67 20.49
CA ASP A 187 -4.26 21.38 19.52
C ASP A 187 -3.56 21.49 18.15
N ASP A 188 -2.24 21.64 18.13
CA ASP A 188 -1.44 21.78 16.91
C ASP A 188 -0.12 20.99 17.02
N PRO A 189 -0.16 19.64 16.92
CA PRO A 189 1.04 18.81 17.00
C PRO A 189 1.94 19.01 15.79
N LEU A 190 3.25 19.10 16.02
CA LEU A 190 4.23 19.08 14.93
C LEU A 190 4.31 17.69 14.31
N ILE A 191 3.78 17.56 13.12
CA ILE A 191 3.81 16.33 12.32
C ILE A 191 4.91 16.43 11.28
N VAL A 192 5.83 15.48 11.29
CA VAL A 192 6.94 15.41 10.33
C VAL A 192 6.74 14.22 9.38
N LEU A 193 6.76 14.48 8.07
CA LEU A 193 6.90 13.42 7.07
C LEU A 193 8.39 13.06 6.97
N LEU A 194 8.73 11.86 7.42
CA LEU A 194 10.11 11.37 7.42
C LEU A 194 10.40 10.58 6.15
N THR A 195 11.22 11.14 5.26
CA THR A 195 11.69 10.50 4.02
C THR A 195 13.06 9.85 4.22
N PRO A 196 13.39 8.72 3.51
CA PRO A 196 14.68 8.08 3.68
C PRO A 196 15.87 8.95 3.24
N SER A 197 15.67 9.78 2.21
CA SER A 197 16.69 10.72 1.71
C SER A 197 16.07 11.70 0.71
N ALA A 198 16.80 12.76 0.39
CA ALA A 198 16.40 13.74 -0.63
C ALA A 198 16.39 13.18 -2.06
N ILE A 199 17.02 12.02 -2.30
CA ILE A 199 17.09 11.32 -3.59
C ILE A 199 16.26 10.03 -3.63
N SER A 200 15.30 9.88 -2.73
CA SER A 200 14.37 8.73 -2.76
C SER A 200 13.61 8.67 -4.09
N THR A 201 13.42 7.47 -4.63
CA THR A 201 12.63 7.24 -5.86
C THR A 201 11.18 7.70 -5.74
N GLU A 202 10.67 7.86 -4.52
CA GLU A 202 9.30 8.32 -4.20
C GLU A 202 9.29 9.78 -3.70
N ILE A 203 10.39 10.51 -3.80
CA ILE A 203 10.54 11.85 -3.21
C ILE A 203 9.49 12.85 -3.76
N SER A 204 9.08 12.71 -5.01
CA SER A 204 8.04 13.54 -5.61
C SER A 204 6.69 13.39 -4.89
N GLU A 205 6.31 12.15 -4.52
CA GLU A 205 5.11 11.90 -3.71
C GLU A 205 5.27 12.48 -2.29
N HIS A 206 6.44 12.30 -1.67
CA HIS A 206 6.69 12.78 -0.30
C HIS A 206 6.58 14.31 -0.22
N ARG A 207 7.22 15.04 -1.15
CA ARG A 207 7.13 16.50 -1.25
C ARG A 207 5.69 16.97 -1.45
N PHE A 208 4.96 16.32 -2.35
CA PHE A 208 3.57 16.65 -2.60
C PHE A 208 2.71 16.43 -1.35
N LEU A 209 2.81 15.27 -0.69
CA LEU A 209 2.05 14.97 0.52
C LEU A 209 2.37 15.96 1.66
N ALA A 210 3.65 16.24 1.89
CA ALA A 210 4.05 17.21 2.91
C ALA A 210 3.47 18.60 2.65
N ALA A 211 3.62 19.11 1.43
CA ALA A 211 3.11 20.42 1.05
C ALA A 211 1.57 20.48 1.11
N ALA A 212 0.87 19.48 0.57
CA ALA A 212 -0.59 19.46 0.50
C ALA A 212 -1.27 19.28 1.87
N MET A 213 -0.58 18.65 2.82
CA MET A 213 -1.06 18.47 4.18
C MET A 213 -0.48 19.50 5.18
N GLY A 214 0.40 20.41 4.75
CA GLY A 214 1.05 21.39 5.62
C GLY A 214 1.97 20.74 6.66
N LEU A 215 2.69 19.67 6.28
CA LEU A 215 3.62 18.96 7.15
C LEU A 215 5.06 19.41 6.89
N SER A 216 5.90 19.42 7.93
CA SER A 216 7.34 19.50 7.75
C SER A 216 7.86 18.20 7.13
N MET A 217 8.82 18.30 6.22
CA MET A 217 9.50 17.12 5.66
C MET A 217 10.93 17.08 6.20
N ALA A 218 11.40 15.89 6.60
CA ALA A 218 12.73 15.68 7.14
C ALA A 218 13.34 14.37 6.64
N CYS A 219 14.67 14.31 6.64
CA CYS A 219 15.46 13.08 6.58
C CYS A 219 15.88 12.65 7.99
N PRO A 220 16.37 11.42 8.20
CA PRO A 220 16.79 10.96 9.53
C PRO A 220 17.83 11.86 10.21
N GLU A 221 18.75 12.43 9.44
CA GLU A 221 19.79 13.35 9.89
C GLU A 221 19.27 14.70 10.42
N ASP A 222 18.04 15.08 10.07
CA ASP A 222 17.39 16.29 10.56
C ASP A 222 16.72 16.07 11.93
N LEU A 223 16.60 14.81 12.39
CA LEU A 223 15.94 14.44 13.63
C LEU A 223 16.94 14.02 14.71
N HIS A 224 16.80 14.57 15.92
CA HIS A 224 17.64 14.22 17.05
C HIS A 224 16.82 13.93 18.29
N CYS A 225 17.19 12.87 19.01
CA CYS A 225 16.62 12.51 20.30
C CYS A 225 17.44 13.14 21.44
N ASP A 226 16.83 14.00 22.24
CA ASP A 226 17.41 14.63 23.42
C ASP A 226 16.39 14.74 24.54
N GLN A 227 16.81 14.56 25.81
CA GLN A 227 15.96 14.67 27.00
C GLN A 227 14.60 13.94 26.87
N ASN A 228 14.65 12.73 26.28
CA ASN A 228 13.47 11.88 26.02
C ASN A 228 12.42 12.52 25.10
N ARG A 229 12.81 13.38 24.16
CA ARG A 229 11.99 13.96 23.09
C ARG A 229 12.71 13.86 21.74
N VAL A 230 11.94 13.91 20.66
CA VAL A 230 12.47 14.07 19.29
C VAL A 230 12.39 15.54 18.91
N PHE A 231 13.46 16.03 18.27
CA PHE A 231 13.50 17.40 17.75
C PHE A 231 13.86 17.39 16.27
N LEU A 232 13.15 18.23 15.52
CA LEU A 232 13.51 18.60 14.16
C LEU A 232 14.44 19.82 14.21
N PHE A 233 15.56 19.74 13.50
CA PHE A 233 16.49 20.85 13.27
C PHE A 233 16.34 21.31 11.83
N GLN A 234 15.74 22.47 11.62
CA GLN A 234 15.50 23.02 10.30
C GLN A 234 15.57 24.55 10.34
N ASN A 235 16.24 25.17 9.37
CA ASN A 235 16.40 26.63 9.25
C ASN A 235 16.97 27.30 10.53
N GLY A 236 17.87 26.61 11.25
CA GLY A 236 18.46 27.10 12.50
C GLY A 236 17.53 27.02 13.72
N GLN A 237 16.35 26.45 13.57
CA GLN A 237 15.39 26.25 14.65
C GLN A 237 15.38 24.81 15.14
N ARG A 238 15.15 24.64 16.44
CA ARG A 238 14.94 23.36 17.11
C ARG A 238 13.48 23.26 17.55
N MET A 239 12.73 22.33 16.95
CA MET A 239 11.29 22.18 17.18
C MET A 239 10.97 20.78 17.71
N PRO A 240 10.19 20.63 18.81
CA PRO A 240 9.78 19.31 19.30
C PRO A 240 8.83 18.66 18.30
N VAL A 241 9.08 17.36 17.99
CA VAL A 241 8.24 16.57 17.07
C VAL A 241 7.31 15.69 17.87
N ASP A 242 6.02 15.74 17.55
CA ASP A 242 4.97 14.99 18.23
C ASP A 242 4.54 13.75 17.45
N VAL A 243 4.54 13.84 16.09
CA VAL A 243 4.15 12.75 15.22
C VAL A 243 5.16 12.60 14.07
N ILE A 244 5.59 11.38 13.82
CA ILE A 244 6.38 11.02 12.63
C ILE A 244 5.49 10.22 11.67
N TYR A 245 5.15 10.80 10.52
CA TYR A 245 4.61 10.09 9.38
C TYR A 245 5.76 9.51 8.56
N ARG A 246 6.06 8.23 8.75
CA ARG A 246 7.26 7.63 8.18
C ARG A 246 7.07 7.12 6.75
N ARG A 247 8.12 7.30 5.96
CA ARG A 247 8.31 6.71 4.63
C ARG A 247 9.61 5.91 4.54
N ASN A 248 10.23 5.60 5.71
CA ASN A 248 11.50 4.90 5.85
C ASN A 248 11.32 3.41 6.15
N GLU A 249 12.38 2.63 6.01
CA GLU A 249 12.47 1.27 6.54
C GLU A 249 12.47 1.29 8.08
N ASP A 250 12.10 0.16 8.68
CA ASP A 250 11.98 0.04 10.15
C ASP A 250 13.30 0.31 10.86
N ARG A 251 14.40 -0.18 10.29
CA ARG A 251 15.75 -0.08 10.88
C ARG A 251 16.78 0.32 9.84
N ILE A 252 17.64 1.24 10.20
CA ILE A 252 18.76 1.71 9.39
C ILE A 252 20.01 1.75 10.30
N ASN A 253 21.15 1.26 9.83
CA ASN A 253 22.40 1.19 10.60
C ASN A 253 23.01 2.57 10.79
N THR A 254 22.73 3.21 11.90
CA THR A 254 23.14 4.59 12.21
C THR A 254 23.58 4.81 13.66
N GLU A 255 23.51 3.78 14.53
CA GLU A 255 23.99 3.90 15.91
C GLU A 255 25.52 3.90 15.93
N PRO A 256 26.18 4.56 16.93
CA PRO A 256 27.64 4.65 17.02
C PRO A 256 28.36 3.30 17.12
N ASP A 257 27.72 2.26 17.65
CA ASP A 257 28.21 0.90 17.75
C ASP A 257 27.98 0.06 16.47
N GLY A 258 27.46 0.70 15.39
CA GLY A 258 27.13 0.03 14.13
C GLY A 258 25.80 -0.70 14.13
N SER A 259 25.03 -0.66 15.23
CA SER A 259 23.68 -1.21 15.28
C SER A 259 22.67 -0.36 14.51
N SER A 260 21.47 -0.91 14.26
CA SER A 260 20.43 -0.20 13.51
C SER A 260 19.51 0.57 14.44
N ALA A 261 19.32 1.86 14.14
CA ALA A 261 18.33 2.71 14.79
C ALA A 261 16.94 2.59 14.12
N TRP A 262 15.90 2.88 14.88
CA TRP A 262 14.56 3.04 14.32
C TRP A 262 14.53 4.22 13.35
N LEU A 263 14.07 3.93 12.14
CA LEU A 263 13.92 4.91 11.05
C LEU A 263 15.21 5.69 10.73
N GLY A 264 16.36 5.19 11.17
CA GLY A 264 17.65 5.87 11.04
C GLY A 264 17.88 6.99 12.06
N VAL A 265 17.06 7.09 13.11
CA VAL A 265 17.18 8.15 14.15
C VAL A 265 17.63 7.51 15.46
N PRO A 266 18.87 7.73 15.90
CA PRO A 266 19.41 7.20 17.15
C PRO A 266 18.56 7.59 18.37
N GLY A 267 18.26 6.61 19.23
CA GLY A 267 17.45 6.79 20.44
C GLY A 267 15.95 6.89 20.22
N LEU A 268 15.42 6.88 18.98
CA LEU A 268 13.99 7.04 18.67
C LEU A 268 13.13 5.97 19.35
N LYS A 269 13.60 4.70 19.39
CA LYS A 269 12.87 3.60 20.03
C LYS A 269 12.54 3.91 21.48
N ARG A 270 13.50 4.44 22.23
CA ARG A 270 13.32 4.82 23.66
C ARG A 270 12.30 5.93 23.82
N VAL A 271 12.36 6.95 22.98
CA VAL A 271 11.43 8.10 23.04
C VAL A 271 10.00 7.68 22.69
N ALA A 272 9.83 6.83 21.65
CA ALA A 272 8.53 6.30 21.26
C ALA A 272 7.94 5.37 22.34
N ALA A 273 8.75 4.49 22.93
CA ALA A 273 8.33 3.60 24.02
C ALA A 273 7.89 4.37 25.27
N ALA A 274 8.45 5.55 25.51
CA ALA A 274 8.02 6.46 26.59
C ALA A 274 6.75 7.26 26.25
N GLY A 275 6.17 7.09 25.04
CA GLY A 275 4.96 7.80 24.60
C GLY A 275 5.18 9.26 24.19
N ASN A 276 6.45 9.71 24.10
CA ASN A 276 6.79 11.11 23.84
C ASN A 276 6.89 11.48 22.36
N VAL A 277 6.68 10.55 21.46
CA VAL A 277 6.48 10.73 20.02
C VAL A 277 5.61 9.60 19.49
N GLN A 278 4.71 9.92 18.58
CA GLN A 278 3.90 8.93 17.87
C GLN A 278 4.48 8.64 16.49
N ILE A 279 4.35 7.41 15.99
CA ILE A 279 4.89 7.01 14.70
C ILE A 279 3.81 6.26 13.89
N ALA A 280 3.55 6.72 12.70
CA ALA A 280 2.60 6.10 11.77
C ALA A 280 3.30 5.54 10.52
N ASN A 281 3.35 4.21 10.31
CA ASN A 281 3.05 3.11 11.23
C ASN A 281 4.28 2.81 12.10
N LEU A 282 4.06 2.18 13.26
CA LEU A 282 5.18 1.79 14.11
C LEU A 282 6.14 0.82 13.41
N PRO A 283 7.46 0.90 13.66
CA PRO A 283 8.38 -0.20 13.38
C PRO A 283 7.85 -1.50 14.00
N GLY A 284 7.92 -2.61 13.25
CA GLY A 284 7.30 -3.87 13.63
C GLY A 284 5.90 -4.11 13.05
N ALA A 285 5.16 -3.08 12.63
CA ALA A 285 3.89 -3.23 11.91
C ALA A 285 4.01 -4.11 10.65
N GLY A 286 5.22 -4.20 10.11
CA GLY A 286 5.55 -5.01 8.93
C GLY A 286 5.15 -6.47 9.03
N ILE A 287 5.05 -7.06 10.24
CA ILE A 287 4.59 -8.45 10.42
C ILE A 287 3.18 -8.66 9.85
N GLY A 288 2.33 -7.64 9.89
CA GLY A 288 1.00 -7.68 9.27
C GLY A 288 1.04 -7.69 7.73
N SER A 289 2.20 -7.37 7.10
CA SER A 289 2.44 -7.45 5.65
C SER A 289 3.17 -8.72 5.23
N ASP A 290 3.50 -9.62 6.16
CA ASP A 290 4.16 -10.88 5.86
C ASP A 290 3.26 -11.76 4.99
N LYS A 291 3.78 -12.18 3.83
CA LYS A 291 2.99 -12.93 2.85
C LYS A 291 2.65 -14.35 3.32
N ALA A 292 3.44 -14.92 4.23
CA ALA A 292 3.11 -16.20 4.83
C ALA A 292 1.98 -16.06 5.88
N LEU A 293 1.97 -14.95 6.64
CA LEU A 293 0.93 -14.65 7.62
C LEU A 293 -0.35 -14.10 6.99
N TYR A 294 -0.26 -13.49 5.82
CA TYR A 294 -1.40 -13.01 5.03
C TYR A 294 -2.52 -14.05 4.90
N ARG A 295 -2.19 -15.35 4.75
CA ARG A 295 -3.19 -16.41 4.61
C ARG A 295 -4.12 -16.54 5.84
N HIS A 296 -3.70 -16.04 6.99
CA HIS A 296 -4.44 -16.12 8.24
C HIS A 296 -5.39 -14.92 8.47
N VAL A 297 -5.38 -13.88 7.61
CA VAL A 297 -6.19 -12.68 7.88
C VAL A 297 -7.68 -12.98 7.99
N SER A 298 -8.21 -13.92 7.22
CA SER A 298 -9.60 -14.37 7.40
C SER A 298 -9.86 -15.03 8.76
N ALA A 299 -8.87 -15.72 9.33
CA ALA A 299 -8.94 -16.26 10.70
C ALA A 299 -8.79 -15.14 11.74
N MET A 300 -7.91 -14.16 11.51
CA MET A 300 -7.77 -12.98 12.37
C MET A 300 -9.09 -12.20 12.47
N ILE A 301 -9.81 -11.99 11.36
CA ILE A 301 -11.11 -11.33 11.35
C ILE A 301 -12.10 -12.08 12.25
N ARG A 302 -12.20 -13.40 12.11
CA ARG A 302 -13.08 -14.20 12.96
C ARG A 302 -12.67 -14.18 14.43
N TYR A 303 -11.36 -14.27 14.68
CA TYR A 303 -10.81 -14.35 16.04
C TYR A 303 -10.96 -13.04 16.81
N TYR A 304 -10.50 -11.92 16.25
CA TYR A 304 -10.48 -10.64 16.97
C TYR A 304 -11.79 -9.87 16.88
N LEU A 305 -12.54 -10.02 15.78
CA LEU A 305 -13.76 -9.23 15.56
C LEU A 305 -15.04 -10.04 15.74
N GLY A 306 -14.96 -11.37 15.75
CA GLY A 306 -16.14 -12.23 15.74
C GLY A 306 -16.96 -12.14 14.45
N GLU A 307 -16.38 -11.62 13.38
CA GLU A 307 -17.06 -11.29 12.14
C GLU A 307 -16.71 -12.28 11.02
N THR A 308 -17.59 -12.39 10.02
CA THR A 308 -17.27 -13.09 8.76
C THR A 308 -16.53 -12.16 7.82
N PRO A 309 -15.44 -12.59 7.14
CA PRO A 309 -14.75 -11.78 6.16
C PRO A 309 -15.68 -11.27 5.06
N LEU A 310 -15.65 -9.96 4.81
CA LEU A 310 -16.46 -9.27 3.79
C LEU A 310 -15.80 -9.24 2.42
N ILE A 311 -14.48 -9.40 2.37
CA ILE A 311 -13.72 -9.46 1.12
C ILE A 311 -12.91 -10.74 1.10
N GLU A 312 -12.90 -11.40 -0.05
CA GLU A 312 -12.04 -12.56 -0.28
C GLU A 312 -10.57 -12.15 -0.40
N GLN A 313 -9.70 -13.10 -0.20
CA GLN A 313 -8.26 -12.96 -0.46
C GLN A 313 -7.78 -14.04 -1.42
N VAL A 314 -6.70 -13.77 -2.14
CA VAL A 314 -6.11 -14.77 -3.02
C VAL A 314 -5.56 -15.94 -2.18
N PRO A 315 -5.94 -17.19 -2.46
CA PRO A 315 -5.41 -18.34 -1.76
C PRO A 315 -3.89 -18.36 -1.78
N THR A 316 -3.27 -18.52 -0.62
CA THR A 316 -1.80 -18.49 -0.48
C THR A 316 -1.32 -19.75 0.20
N LEU A 317 -0.39 -20.45 -0.44
CA LEU A 317 0.24 -21.65 0.03
C LEU A 317 1.60 -21.31 0.65
N SER A 318 1.82 -21.72 1.89
CA SER A 318 3.15 -21.66 2.49
C SER A 318 3.99 -22.82 1.97
N CYS A 319 5.11 -22.51 1.34
CA CYS A 319 6.00 -23.56 0.82
C CYS A 319 6.75 -24.31 1.93
N ARG A 320 6.69 -23.82 3.17
CA ARG A 320 7.18 -24.52 4.37
C ARG A 320 6.48 -25.85 4.63
N ASP A 321 5.19 -25.95 4.31
CA ASP A 321 4.42 -27.19 4.44
C ASP A 321 4.84 -28.16 3.32
N PRO A 322 5.41 -29.34 3.63
CA PRO A 322 5.92 -30.26 2.61
C PRO A 322 4.89 -30.68 1.56
N LYS A 323 3.62 -30.88 1.98
CA LYS A 323 2.53 -31.25 1.06
C LYS A 323 2.17 -30.12 0.11
N LYS A 324 2.18 -28.87 0.63
CA LYS A 324 1.94 -27.69 -0.21
C LYS A 324 3.10 -27.40 -1.11
N LEU A 325 4.34 -27.57 -0.64
CA LEU A 325 5.54 -27.46 -1.48
C LEU A 325 5.50 -28.45 -2.64
N GLU A 326 5.19 -29.71 -2.38
CA GLU A 326 5.04 -30.72 -3.44
C GLU A 326 4.01 -30.29 -4.48
N HIS A 327 2.83 -29.84 -4.03
CA HIS A 327 1.79 -29.32 -4.94
C HIS A 327 2.29 -28.11 -5.75
N VAL A 328 3.01 -27.16 -5.12
CA VAL A 328 3.57 -25.99 -5.80
C VAL A 328 4.57 -26.40 -6.87
N LEU A 329 5.48 -27.35 -6.56
CA LEU A 329 6.48 -27.83 -7.51
C LEU A 329 5.84 -28.51 -8.74
N GLN A 330 4.78 -29.31 -8.52
CA GLN A 330 4.03 -29.98 -9.59
C GLN A 330 3.28 -28.99 -10.51
N HIS A 331 2.86 -27.82 -9.96
CA HIS A 331 2.05 -26.83 -10.68
C HIS A 331 2.77 -25.48 -10.88
N LEU A 332 4.10 -25.45 -10.78
CA LEU A 332 4.89 -24.23 -10.75
C LEU A 332 4.63 -23.28 -11.93
N SER A 333 4.37 -23.83 -13.12
CA SER A 333 4.01 -23.06 -14.31
C SER A 333 2.66 -22.35 -14.23
N GLN A 334 1.83 -22.68 -13.23
CA GLN A 334 0.52 -22.05 -12.98
C GLN A 334 0.51 -21.17 -11.74
N MET A 335 1.65 -21.03 -11.05
CA MET A 335 1.77 -20.31 -9.79
C MET A 335 2.50 -18.99 -9.95
N VAL A 336 2.21 -18.08 -9.04
CA VAL A 336 3.03 -16.91 -8.72
C VAL A 336 3.74 -17.21 -7.41
N VAL A 337 5.07 -17.29 -7.42
CA VAL A 337 5.88 -17.50 -6.21
C VAL A 337 6.50 -16.19 -5.78
N LYS A 338 6.40 -15.89 -4.49
CA LYS A 338 6.88 -14.62 -3.90
C LYS A 338 7.71 -14.90 -2.65
N PRO A 339 8.80 -14.14 -2.41
CA PRO A 339 9.45 -14.16 -1.10
C PRO A 339 8.49 -13.60 -0.03
N VAL A 340 8.58 -14.14 1.20
CA VAL A 340 7.65 -13.78 2.31
C VAL A 340 7.76 -12.30 2.72
N ASP A 341 8.95 -11.72 2.64
CA ASP A 341 9.28 -10.33 2.99
C ASP A 341 9.48 -9.42 1.78
N GLY A 342 9.36 -9.96 0.57
CA GLY A 342 9.64 -9.25 -0.69
C GLY A 342 8.72 -8.05 -0.90
N ALA A 343 9.26 -7.00 -1.53
CA ALA A 343 8.54 -5.79 -1.94
C ALA A 343 8.85 -5.47 -3.41
N GLY A 344 7.95 -4.72 -4.08
CA GLY A 344 8.16 -4.22 -5.43
C GLY A 344 8.28 -5.28 -6.53
N GLY A 345 7.88 -6.54 -6.27
CA GLY A 345 7.94 -7.64 -7.25
C GLY A 345 9.35 -8.14 -7.56
N LEU A 346 10.34 -7.83 -6.71
CA LEU A 346 11.68 -8.40 -6.78
C LEU A 346 11.63 -9.87 -6.39
N ASP A 347 12.46 -10.69 -7.05
CA ASP A 347 12.58 -12.15 -6.83
C ASP A 347 11.27 -12.93 -6.93
N MET A 348 10.27 -12.38 -7.63
CA MET A 348 8.98 -13.02 -7.86
C MET A 348 9.02 -13.84 -9.15
N LEU A 349 8.55 -15.08 -9.09
CA LEU A 349 8.24 -15.88 -10.27
C LEU A 349 6.79 -15.67 -10.69
N HIS A 350 6.57 -15.43 -11.99
CA HIS A 350 5.28 -15.57 -12.63
C HIS A 350 5.31 -16.80 -13.54
N GLY A 351 4.88 -17.94 -13.03
CA GLY A 351 4.98 -19.25 -13.68
C GLY A 351 4.41 -19.29 -15.10
N PRO A 352 3.20 -18.71 -15.38
CA PRO A 352 2.60 -18.76 -16.72
C PRO A 352 3.44 -18.13 -17.84
N THR A 353 4.37 -17.22 -17.51
CA THR A 353 5.22 -16.54 -18.51
C THR A 353 6.71 -16.89 -18.37
N ALA A 354 7.04 -17.78 -17.44
CA ALA A 354 8.42 -18.14 -17.15
C ALA A 354 8.95 -19.19 -18.16
N SER A 355 10.21 -19.06 -18.53
CA SER A 355 10.91 -20.10 -19.30
C SER A 355 11.17 -21.35 -18.45
N ALA A 356 11.40 -22.48 -19.10
CA ALA A 356 11.73 -23.73 -18.42
C ALA A 356 12.97 -23.61 -17.50
N ASP A 357 13.95 -22.79 -17.87
CA ASP A 357 15.16 -22.56 -17.06
C ASP A 357 14.84 -21.78 -15.80
N VAL A 358 14.00 -20.74 -15.88
CA VAL A 358 13.54 -19.95 -14.76
C VAL A 358 12.70 -20.80 -13.79
N LEU A 359 11.82 -21.67 -14.33
CA LEU A 359 11.05 -22.63 -13.53
C LEU A 359 11.96 -23.60 -12.79
N ARG A 360 12.99 -24.16 -13.46
CA ARG A 360 13.97 -25.05 -12.80
C ARG A 360 14.75 -24.35 -11.69
N GLY A 361 15.20 -23.13 -11.95
CA GLY A 361 15.91 -22.33 -10.94
C GLY A 361 15.05 -22.03 -9.70
N MET A 362 13.77 -21.67 -9.91
CA MET A 362 12.84 -21.45 -8.80
C MET A 362 12.54 -22.76 -8.06
N ALA A 363 12.35 -23.88 -8.75
CA ALA A 363 12.14 -25.18 -8.10
C ALA A 363 13.32 -25.55 -7.19
N ALA A 364 14.56 -25.32 -7.62
CA ALA A 364 15.74 -25.54 -6.79
C ALA A 364 15.76 -24.60 -5.55
N SER A 365 15.41 -23.34 -5.71
CA SER A 365 15.32 -22.38 -4.60
C SER A 365 14.25 -22.78 -3.59
N LEU A 366 13.07 -23.22 -4.06
CA LEU A 366 11.97 -23.68 -3.21
C LEU A 366 12.35 -24.94 -2.41
N GLN A 367 13.11 -25.86 -3.01
CA GLN A 367 13.59 -27.07 -2.33
C GLN A 367 14.69 -26.75 -1.30
N ALA A 368 15.55 -25.77 -1.58
CA ALA A 368 16.65 -25.38 -0.70
C ALA A 368 16.19 -24.54 0.51
N GLN A 369 15.22 -23.65 0.33
CA GLN A 369 14.76 -22.68 1.34
C GLN A 369 13.25 -22.46 1.26
N PRO A 370 12.42 -23.51 1.48
CA PRO A 370 10.98 -23.41 1.32
C PRO A 370 10.31 -22.40 2.24
N GLU A 371 10.87 -22.14 3.42
CA GLU A 371 10.36 -21.19 4.40
C GLU A 371 10.39 -19.74 3.90
N ARG A 372 11.24 -19.43 2.91
CA ARG A 372 11.37 -18.09 2.35
C ARG A 372 10.28 -17.72 1.35
N PHE A 373 9.45 -18.68 0.95
CA PHE A 373 8.52 -18.47 -0.16
C PHE A 373 7.09 -18.84 0.17
N VAL A 374 6.18 -18.12 -0.49
CA VAL A 374 4.77 -18.45 -0.63
C VAL A 374 4.43 -18.58 -2.10
N ALA A 375 3.40 -19.38 -2.40
CA ALA A 375 2.89 -19.51 -3.74
C ALA A 375 1.38 -19.20 -3.78
N GLN A 376 0.95 -18.54 -4.84
CA GLN A 376 -0.44 -18.22 -5.13
C GLN A 376 -0.77 -18.77 -6.53
N PRO A 377 -1.95 -19.38 -6.75
CA PRO A 377 -2.42 -19.64 -8.12
C PRO A 377 -2.42 -18.33 -8.92
N ALA A 378 -1.90 -18.38 -10.14
CA ALA A 378 -1.93 -17.23 -11.03
C ALA A 378 -3.39 -16.77 -11.24
N GLN A 379 -3.63 -15.47 -11.06
CA GLN A 379 -4.97 -14.90 -11.15
C GLN A 379 -5.18 -14.27 -12.53
N LEU A 380 -6.37 -14.48 -13.08
CA LEU A 380 -6.81 -13.71 -14.24
C LEU A 380 -7.18 -12.29 -13.75
N LEU A 381 -6.40 -11.30 -14.16
CA LEU A 381 -6.62 -9.92 -13.78
C LEU A 381 -7.73 -9.29 -14.65
N HIS A 382 -8.47 -8.37 -14.05
CA HIS A 382 -9.37 -7.50 -14.81
C HIS A 382 -8.55 -6.63 -15.76
N THR A 383 -9.08 -6.39 -16.97
CA THR A 383 -8.43 -5.54 -17.97
C THR A 383 -9.26 -4.28 -18.23
N LEU A 384 -8.57 -3.19 -18.54
CA LEU A 384 -9.19 -1.93 -18.98
C LEU A 384 -8.57 -1.48 -20.30
N PRO A 385 -9.34 -0.80 -21.17
CA PRO A 385 -8.78 -0.12 -22.34
C PRO A 385 -7.65 0.83 -21.89
N THR A 386 -6.54 0.76 -22.55
CA THR A 386 -5.34 1.56 -22.25
C THR A 386 -4.76 2.06 -23.54
N LEU A 387 -4.39 3.34 -23.61
CA LEU A 387 -3.79 3.93 -24.80
C LEU A 387 -2.35 3.44 -24.96
N VAL A 388 -2.15 2.55 -25.91
CA VAL A 388 -0.85 1.98 -26.23
C VAL A 388 -0.45 2.45 -27.63
N LYS A 389 0.55 3.33 -27.67
CA LYS A 389 0.92 4.01 -28.93
C LYS A 389 -0.31 4.69 -29.56
N ASP A 390 -0.83 4.09 -30.63
CA ASP A 390 -1.89 4.66 -31.45
C ASP A 390 -3.21 3.87 -31.41
N ARG A 391 -3.44 3.04 -30.36
CA ARG A 391 -4.67 2.24 -30.22
C ARG A 391 -5.00 1.99 -28.76
N LEU A 392 -6.25 1.65 -28.50
CA LEU A 392 -6.70 1.16 -27.19
C LEU A 392 -6.51 -0.37 -27.12
N GLU A 393 -5.74 -0.83 -26.14
CA GLU A 393 -5.51 -2.25 -25.88
C GLU A 393 -6.00 -2.63 -24.48
N PRO A 394 -6.52 -3.86 -24.28
CA PRO A 394 -6.88 -4.33 -22.96
C PRO A 394 -5.63 -4.64 -22.15
N CYS A 395 -5.33 -3.84 -21.11
CA CYS A 395 -4.23 -4.05 -20.19
C CYS A 395 -4.73 -4.46 -18.81
N ALA A 396 -4.02 -5.39 -18.16
CA ALA A 396 -4.34 -5.85 -16.83
C ALA A 396 -4.18 -4.74 -15.78
N VAL A 397 -5.09 -4.71 -14.80
CA VAL A 397 -5.11 -3.66 -13.78
C VAL A 397 -5.28 -4.23 -12.38
N ASP A 398 -4.72 -3.53 -11.41
CA ASP A 398 -5.04 -3.68 -10.00
C ASP A 398 -5.54 -2.36 -9.40
N LEU A 399 -5.90 -2.38 -8.12
CA LEU A 399 -6.40 -1.22 -7.39
C LEU A 399 -5.68 -1.15 -6.04
N ARG A 400 -5.14 0.03 -5.72
CA ARG A 400 -4.50 0.31 -4.43
C ARG A 400 -5.27 1.37 -3.66
N PRO A 401 -6.30 0.99 -2.87
CA PRO A 401 -6.91 1.86 -1.87
C PRO A 401 -6.01 1.99 -0.65
N VAL A 402 -6.20 3.07 0.09
CA VAL A 402 -5.56 3.31 1.38
C VAL A 402 -6.64 3.44 2.44
N SER A 403 -6.48 2.71 3.55
CA SER A 403 -7.35 2.81 4.72
C SER A 403 -6.62 3.36 5.93
N LEU A 404 -7.37 4.07 6.75
CA LEU A 404 -6.93 4.70 7.99
C LEU A 404 -7.65 4.03 9.16
N LEU A 405 -6.90 3.68 10.18
CA LEU A 405 -7.46 3.25 11.45
C LEU A 405 -7.81 4.47 12.32
N GLY A 406 -8.81 4.35 13.15
CA GLY A 406 -9.30 5.36 14.08
C GLY A 406 -10.56 4.85 14.75
N ASP A 407 -11.24 5.68 15.53
CA ASP A 407 -12.52 5.33 16.19
C ASP A 407 -13.54 4.81 15.16
N THR A 408 -13.56 5.45 13.99
CA THR A 408 -14.26 4.96 12.80
C THR A 408 -13.24 4.74 11.70
N PRO A 409 -12.92 3.48 11.36
CA PRO A 409 -12.00 3.18 10.25
C PRO A 409 -12.54 3.75 8.94
N GLN A 410 -11.66 4.38 8.16
CA GLN A 410 -12.02 5.05 6.92
C GLN A 410 -11.13 4.59 5.78
N VAL A 411 -11.72 4.43 4.60
CA VAL A 411 -10.96 4.28 3.34
C VAL A 411 -10.94 5.63 2.65
N LEU A 412 -9.76 6.05 2.18
CA LEU A 412 -9.63 7.34 1.48
C LEU A 412 -10.52 7.34 0.24
N PRO A 413 -11.18 8.47 -0.10
CA PRO A 413 -12.10 8.54 -1.23
C PRO A 413 -11.34 8.48 -2.55
N GLY A 414 -11.22 7.29 -3.10
CA GLY A 414 -10.44 7.02 -4.31
C GLY A 414 -9.27 6.06 -4.05
N ALA A 415 -8.67 5.63 -5.13
CA ALA A 415 -7.57 4.68 -5.09
C ALA A 415 -6.66 4.87 -6.30
N LEU A 416 -5.43 4.41 -6.21
CA LEU A 416 -4.54 4.34 -7.36
C LEU A 416 -4.87 3.10 -8.19
N THR A 417 -5.24 3.28 -9.46
CA THR A 417 -5.31 2.18 -10.43
C THR A 417 -3.97 2.07 -11.15
N ARG A 418 -3.30 0.92 -10.97
CA ARG A 418 -2.06 0.60 -11.67
C ARG A 418 -2.37 -0.32 -12.84
N VAL A 419 -1.61 -0.19 -13.91
CA VAL A 419 -1.81 -0.90 -15.18
C VAL A 419 -0.53 -1.63 -15.56
N ALA A 420 -0.64 -2.89 -15.95
CA ALA A 420 0.47 -3.66 -16.51
C ALA A 420 0.80 -3.20 -17.95
N PRO A 421 2.04 -3.38 -18.41
CA PRO A 421 2.36 -3.25 -19.81
C PRO A 421 1.46 -4.16 -20.69
N PRO A 422 1.26 -3.81 -21.96
CA PRO A 422 0.48 -4.63 -22.89
C PRO A 422 0.95 -6.09 -22.91
N GLY A 423 0.01 -7.03 -22.85
CA GLY A 423 0.29 -8.46 -22.83
C GLY A 423 0.89 -9.00 -21.53
N SER A 424 1.15 -8.16 -20.54
CA SER A 424 1.64 -8.57 -19.22
C SER A 424 0.49 -8.74 -18.23
N SER A 425 0.60 -9.72 -17.33
CA SER A 425 -0.25 -9.88 -16.16
C SER A 425 0.43 -9.38 -14.85
N ILE A 426 1.63 -8.80 -14.97
CA ILE A 426 2.37 -8.28 -13.82
C ILE A 426 2.16 -6.76 -13.76
N VAL A 427 1.36 -6.31 -12.79
CA VAL A 427 1.11 -4.89 -12.55
C VAL A 427 2.26 -4.33 -11.71
N ASN A 428 3.17 -3.61 -12.34
CA ASN A 428 4.31 -2.98 -11.67
C ASN A 428 4.82 -1.78 -12.48
N LEU A 429 4.89 -0.61 -11.85
CA LEU A 429 5.40 0.62 -12.49
C LEU A 429 6.87 0.49 -12.90
N ASN A 430 7.69 -0.18 -12.09
CA ASN A 430 9.11 -0.40 -12.38
C ASN A 430 9.37 -1.31 -13.60
N ARG A 431 8.31 -1.91 -14.14
CA ARG A 431 8.36 -2.79 -15.32
C ARG A 431 7.62 -2.18 -16.52
N GLY A 432 7.50 -0.87 -16.58
CA GLY A 432 6.84 -0.16 -17.69
C GLY A 432 5.31 -0.10 -17.58
N GLY A 433 4.78 -0.26 -16.37
CA GLY A 433 3.36 -0.04 -16.09
C GLY A 433 2.97 1.43 -16.19
N THR A 434 1.68 1.73 -16.22
CA THR A 434 1.12 3.08 -16.22
C THR A 434 0.06 3.23 -15.12
N LEU A 435 -0.43 4.46 -14.92
CA LEU A 435 -1.42 4.82 -13.92
C LEU A 435 -2.68 5.36 -14.57
N LYS A 436 -3.83 5.04 -13.99
CA LYS A 436 -5.14 5.57 -14.37
C LYS A 436 -5.82 6.26 -13.20
N ASP A 437 -6.64 7.24 -13.52
CA ASP A 437 -7.58 7.79 -12.57
C ASP A 437 -8.64 6.74 -12.15
N THR A 438 -9.10 6.81 -10.91
CA THR A 438 -10.17 5.95 -10.40
C THR A 438 -11.40 6.81 -10.10
N TRP A 439 -12.45 6.65 -10.89
CA TRP A 439 -13.71 7.35 -10.72
C TRP A 439 -14.69 6.54 -9.89
N ILE A 440 -15.04 7.05 -8.75
CA ILE A 440 -16.13 6.52 -7.93
C ILE A 440 -17.35 7.37 -8.23
N LEU A 441 -18.35 6.77 -8.87
CA LEU A 441 -19.54 7.47 -9.34
C LEU A 441 -20.74 7.09 -8.50
N ASP A 442 -21.30 8.09 -7.81
CA ASP A 442 -22.60 7.97 -7.18
C ASP A 442 -23.72 8.11 -8.21
N HIS A 443 -24.86 7.43 -7.97
CA HIS A 443 -26.04 7.69 -8.76
C HIS A 443 -26.53 9.11 -8.44
N VAL A 444 -26.52 9.97 -9.42
CA VAL A 444 -27.39 11.15 -9.36
C VAL A 444 -28.80 10.62 -9.58
N ALA A 445 -29.65 10.76 -8.53
CA ALA A 445 -31.04 10.38 -8.58
C ALA A 445 -31.81 11.18 -9.64
#